data_0aa5557f57968ac22f861152579f5ac0
#
_entry.id   0aa5557f57968ac22f861152579f5ac0
#
_cell.length_a   1.000
_cell.length_b   1.000
_cell.length_c   1.000
_cell.angle_alpha   90.00
_cell.angle_beta   90.00
_cell.angle_gamma   90.00
#
_symmetry.space_group_name_H-M   'P 1'
#
loop_
_entity.id
_entity.type
_entity.pdbx_description
1 polymer ?
#
loop_
_entity_poly.entity_id
_entity_poly.type
_entity_poly.pdbx_seq_one_letter_code
_entity_poly.pdbx_strand_id
1 'polypeptide(L)'
;MSALVLRAKLILAFTLVIASVTVCFAGYFLLQQELMASAALVTRATGTSEVLAHLVAPAVERDDRNEVSNSLAAVRDHADLRYVVVLKANGEVYQRQSVGALGQGEELHDNSREQRVLQTRGGLVHVLVPLVSKGNYLGTLVAGFSRQSIDDAIRASQTAALGGAFVILLIGVGVAWFLSGNIARPIRAVAKRLTRLSQDLVDSARSQESAGMQQASGIEQTRRTMEAVLSSAQQIAENSSAVLGNAERTVTGNRDVALRVKELNSHAEKATEILAAIMQVADRTDLLALNAALEGTKAGEAGRGFTLVAAEMRRLAESVMESVAGIRRLMNEMRAASQVAVQAGQEGVALSEETTRSAREIALETQQQRRATEQVGQSMDDMAATVTDAMARTRQTAANAAELAAAALQLGTLVGSGRLTAPVRAIDQGPLPAGVAADGTNR
;
A
#
# COMPACT_ATOMS: atom_id res chain seq x y z
N MET A 1 23.52 16.61 -27.99
CA MET A 1 23.72 15.18 -27.59
C MET A 1 22.72 14.63 -26.57
N SER A 2 21.68 15.33 -26.25
CA SER A 2 20.71 14.94 -25.19
C SER A 2 19.53 14.06 -25.64
N ALA A 3 19.44 13.68 -26.89
CA ALA A 3 18.27 12.95 -27.42
C ALA A 3 18.54 11.47 -27.79
N LEU A 4 19.73 10.93 -27.53
CA LEU A 4 19.99 9.52 -27.77
C LEU A 4 19.36 8.68 -26.66
N VAL A 5 18.52 7.73 -27.06
CA VAL A 5 17.90 6.72 -26.21
C VAL A 5 18.98 6.00 -25.38
N LEU A 6 18.76 5.69 -24.11
CA LEU A 6 19.69 4.99 -23.21
C LEU A 6 20.36 3.79 -23.91
N ARG A 7 19.59 3.07 -24.72
CA ARG A 7 20.07 1.95 -25.52
C ARG A 7 21.22 2.38 -26.47
N ALA A 8 21.07 3.49 -27.18
CA ALA A 8 22.09 3.99 -28.08
C ALA A 8 23.31 4.53 -27.32
N LYS A 9 23.12 5.18 -26.17
CA LYS A 9 24.21 5.63 -25.29
C LYS A 9 25.01 4.45 -24.74
N LEU A 10 24.35 3.38 -24.29
CA LEU A 10 25.01 2.17 -23.80
C LEU A 10 25.80 1.47 -24.92
N ILE A 11 25.20 1.29 -26.09
CA ILE A 11 25.88 0.70 -27.25
C ILE A 11 27.12 1.55 -27.61
N LEU A 12 26.96 2.86 -27.69
CA LEU A 12 28.05 3.77 -28.05
C LEU A 12 29.16 3.76 -26.98
N ALA A 13 28.82 3.77 -25.69
CA ALA A 13 29.83 3.69 -24.61
C ALA A 13 30.58 2.36 -24.64
N PHE A 14 29.89 1.24 -24.75
CA PHE A 14 30.54 -0.07 -24.81
C PHE A 14 31.38 -0.25 -26.06
N THR A 15 30.90 0.19 -27.24
CA THR A 15 31.67 0.11 -28.49
C THR A 15 32.91 0.99 -28.44
N LEU A 16 32.85 2.19 -27.85
CA LEU A 16 33.97 3.08 -27.69
C LEU A 16 35.07 2.51 -26.77
N VAL A 17 34.65 1.91 -25.64
CA VAL A 17 35.58 1.25 -24.72
C VAL A 17 36.25 0.04 -25.40
N ILE A 18 35.44 -0.82 -26.07
CA ILE A 18 36.01 -2.00 -26.77
C ILE A 18 36.92 -1.57 -27.90
N ALA A 19 36.55 -0.59 -28.68
CA ALA A 19 37.39 -0.06 -29.77
C ALA A 19 38.69 0.53 -29.23
N SER A 20 38.68 1.32 -28.15
CA SER A 20 39.84 1.88 -27.50
C SER A 20 40.82 0.78 -27.01
N VAL A 21 40.30 -0.22 -26.28
CA VAL A 21 41.11 -1.35 -25.78
C VAL A 21 41.70 -2.15 -26.95
N THR A 22 40.91 -2.40 -28.00
CA THR A 22 41.37 -3.16 -29.18
C THR A 22 42.48 -2.43 -29.91
N VAL A 23 42.35 -1.11 -30.11
CA VAL A 23 43.35 -0.28 -30.77
C VAL A 23 44.66 -0.22 -29.93
N CYS A 24 44.54 -0.01 -28.61
CA CYS A 24 45.71 -0.03 -27.72
C CYS A 24 46.43 -1.37 -27.72
N PHE A 25 45.71 -2.47 -27.67
CA PHE A 25 46.27 -3.83 -27.68
C PHE A 25 46.91 -4.14 -29.03
N ALA A 26 46.28 -3.84 -30.14
CA ALA A 26 46.83 -4.03 -31.47
C ALA A 26 48.10 -3.21 -31.66
N GLY A 27 48.13 -1.93 -31.26
CA GLY A 27 49.31 -1.08 -31.30
C GLY A 27 50.47 -1.62 -30.46
N TYR A 28 50.20 -2.02 -29.21
CA TYR A 28 51.19 -2.64 -28.35
C TYR A 28 51.78 -3.92 -28.95
N PHE A 29 50.90 -4.79 -29.46
CA PHE A 29 51.31 -6.07 -30.05
C PHE A 29 52.21 -5.88 -31.29
N LEU A 30 51.91 -4.93 -32.16
CA LEU A 30 52.71 -4.62 -33.35
C LEU A 30 54.11 -4.09 -32.97
N LEU A 31 54.18 -3.17 -32.02
CA LEU A 31 55.47 -2.66 -31.51
C LEU A 31 56.33 -3.75 -30.87
N GLN A 32 55.72 -4.59 -30.06
CA GLN A 32 56.42 -5.70 -29.38
C GLN A 32 57.00 -6.70 -30.39
N GLN A 33 56.22 -6.99 -31.46
CA GLN A 33 56.62 -7.93 -32.49
C GLN A 33 57.80 -7.43 -33.35
N GLU A 34 57.79 -6.14 -33.70
CA GLU A 34 58.89 -5.50 -34.44
C GLU A 34 60.21 -5.53 -33.63
N LEU A 35 60.13 -5.21 -32.34
CA LEU A 35 61.26 -5.25 -31.44
C LEU A 35 61.86 -6.66 -31.29
N MET A 36 60.99 -7.66 -31.10
CA MET A 36 61.42 -9.06 -30.94
C MET A 36 61.98 -9.65 -32.22
N ALA A 37 61.39 -9.38 -33.37
CA ALA A 37 61.85 -9.88 -34.65
C ALA A 37 63.20 -9.28 -35.06
N SER A 38 63.38 -7.98 -34.85
CA SER A 38 64.66 -7.31 -35.12
C SER A 38 65.76 -7.81 -34.22
N ALA A 39 65.52 -7.99 -32.92
CA ALA A 39 66.46 -8.55 -31.97
C ALA A 39 66.88 -10.00 -32.33
N ALA A 40 65.91 -10.82 -32.73
CA ALA A 40 66.15 -12.20 -33.16
C ALA A 40 67.05 -12.28 -34.43
N LEU A 41 66.80 -11.36 -35.40
CA LEU A 41 67.70 -11.28 -36.58
C LEU A 41 69.14 -10.92 -36.20
N VAL A 42 69.28 -9.88 -35.40
CA VAL A 42 70.63 -9.44 -34.96
C VAL A 42 71.35 -10.59 -34.24
N THR A 43 70.72 -11.24 -33.30
CA THR A 43 71.30 -12.37 -32.58
C THR A 43 71.68 -13.52 -33.50
N ARG A 44 70.84 -13.89 -34.46
CA ARG A 44 71.07 -14.95 -35.41
C ARG A 44 72.19 -14.58 -36.40
N ALA A 45 72.18 -13.36 -36.93
CA ALA A 45 73.16 -12.83 -37.84
C ALA A 45 74.55 -12.78 -37.18
N THR A 46 74.63 -12.28 -35.92
CA THR A 46 75.84 -12.27 -35.15
C THR A 46 76.42 -13.64 -34.93
N GLY A 47 75.61 -14.58 -34.46
CA GLY A 47 76.08 -15.98 -34.25
C GLY A 47 76.59 -16.62 -35.51
N THR A 48 75.82 -16.46 -36.64
CA THR A 48 76.26 -17.01 -37.94
C THR A 48 77.57 -16.38 -38.41
N SER A 49 77.73 -15.10 -38.25
CA SER A 49 78.97 -14.36 -38.66
C SER A 49 80.20 -14.74 -37.78
N GLU A 50 80.03 -14.97 -36.50
CA GLU A 50 81.08 -15.44 -35.59
C GLU A 50 81.56 -16.85 -35.97
N VAL A 51 80.62 -17.78 -36.23
CA VAL A 51 80.96 -19.12 -36.67
C VAL A 51 81.72 -19.09 -37.99
N LEU A 52 81.24 -18.25 -38.93
CA LEU A 52 81.92 -18.06 -40.20
C LEU A 52 83.36 -17.48 -40.01
N ALA A 53 83.50 -16.45 -39.17
CA ALA A 53 84.77 -15.85 -38.88
C ALA A 53 85.82 -16.86 -38.32
N HIS A 54 85.35 -17.73 -37.41
CA HIS A 54 86.17 -18.81 -36.83
C HIS A 54 86.59 -19.86 -37.85
N LEU A 55 85.68 -20.20 -38.79
CA LEU A 55 86.01 -21.14 -39.86
C LEU A 55 86.97 -20.60 -40.90
N VAL A 56 86.84 -19.32 -41.21
CA VAL A 56 87.59 -18.66 -42.28
C VAL A 56 88.94 -18.17 -41.76
N ALA A 57 89.11 -17.79 -40.51
CA ALA A 57 90.38 -17.17 -39.99
C ALA A 57 91.61 -18.08 -40.20
N PRO A 58 91.55 -19.39 -39.94
CA PRO A 58 92.76 -20.25 -40.18
C PRO A 58 93.16 -20.35 -41.66
N ALA A 59 92.19 -20.31 -42.58
CA ALA A 59 92.40 -20.39 -44.01
C ALA A 59 93.01 -19.05 -44.54
N VAL A 60 92.59 -17.93 -44.02
CA VAL A 60 93.16 -16.59 -44.30
C VAL A 60 94.58 -16.50 -43.79
N GLU A 61 94.92 -17.06 -42.61
CA GLU A 61 96.31 -17.12 -42.08
C GLU A 61 97.25 -17.88 -43.04
N ARG A 62 96.76 -18.95 -43.67
CA ARG A 62 97.53 -19.78 -44.61
C ARG A 62 97.56 -19.23 -46.05
N ASP A 63 96.83 -18.12 -46.32
CA ASP A 63 96.61 -17.52 -47.64
C ASP A 63 95.93 -18.49 -48.65
N ASP A 64 95.13 -19.47 -48.14
CA ASP A 64 94.41 -20.46 -48.94
C ASP A 64 93.07 -19.96 -49.36
N ARG A 65 92.98 -19.34 -50.53
CA ARG A 65 91.76 -18.79 -51.08
C ARG A 65 90.65 -19.88 -51.40
N ASN A 66 91.10 -21.12 -51.73
CA ASN A 66 90.17 -22.16 -52.06
C ASN A 66 89.42 -22.68 -50.80
N GLU A 67 90.18 -22.81 -49.67
CA GLU A 67 89.59 -23.20 -48.39
C GLU A 67 88.69 -22.12 -47.85
N VAL A 68 89.01 -20.81 -48.01
CA VAL A 68 88.13 -19.70 -47.67
C VAL A 68 86.85 -19.73 -48.52
N SER A 69 86.98 -19.97 -49.84
CA SER A 69 85.83 -20.06 -50.74
C SER A 69 84.91 -21.19 -50.39
N ASN A 70 85.48 -22.35 -50.06
CA ASN A 70 84.71 -23.54 -49.64
C ASN A 70 83.95 -23.32 -48.28
N SER A 71 84.62 -22.68 -47.33
CA SER A 71 84.09 -22.31 -46.04
C SER A 71 82.88 -21.30 -46.17
N LEU A 72 83.01 -20.35 -47.05
CA LEU A 72 81.99 -19.38 -47.37
C LEU A 72 80.83 -20.07 -48.14
N ALA A 73 81.12 -21.02 -49.03
CA ALA A 73 80.10 -21.76 -49.79
C ALA A 73 79.18 -22.59 -48.86
N ALA A 74 79.69 -23.07 -47.72
CA ALA A 74 78.89 -23.87 -46.78
C ALA A 74 77.71 -23.07 -46.15
N VAL A 75 77.79 -21.74 -46.19
CA VAL A 75 76.74 -20.88 -45.60
C VAL A 75 75.88 -20.21 -46.70
N ARG A 76 76.09 -20.58 -47.95
CA ARG A 76 75.39 -20.04 -49.12
C ARG A 76 73.84 -20.23 -49.04
N ASP A 77 73.38 -21.31 -48.43
CA ASP A 77 71.98 -21.65 -48.33
C ASP A 77 71.35 -21.04 -47.09
N HIS A 78 72.01 -20.16 -46.37
CA HIS A 78 71.43 -19.50 -45.21
C HIS A 78 70.37 -18.45 -45.70
N ALA A 79 69.09 -18.65 -45.33
CA ALA A 79 67.95 -17.92 -45.90
C ALA A 79 68.06 -16.37 -45.88
N ASP A 80 68.69 -15.85 -44.87
CA ASP A 80 68.77 -14.39 -44.66
C ASP A 80 70.09 -13.79 -45.15
N LEU A 81 71.10 -14.62 -45.45
CA LEU A 81 72.45 -14.14 -45.87
C LEU A 81 72.43 -13.66 -47.33
N ARG A 82 72.82 -12.44 -47.56
CA ARG A 82 72.92 -11.83 -48.89
C ARG A 82 74.33 -11.80 -49.44
N TYR A 83 75.31 -11.51 -48.59
CA TYR A 83 76.68 -11.53 -48.97
C TYR A 83 77.58 -11.74 -47.77
N VAL A 84 78.80 -12.20 -48.05
CA VAL A 84 79.90 -12.23 -47.13
C VAL A 84 81.15 -11.77 -47.87
N VAL A 85 81.86 -10.84 -47.26
CA VAL A 85 83.13 -10.31 -47.75
C VAL A 85 84.22 -10.50 -46.69
N VAL A 86 85.36 -11.04 -47.06
CA VAL A 86 86.54 -11.16 -46.21
C VAL A 86 87.52 -10.10 -46.63
N LEU A 87 87.82 -9.18 -45.70
CA LEU A 87 88.76 -8.12 -45.88
C LEU A 87 90.10 -8.46 -45.19
N LYS A 88 91.27 -8.18 -45.78
CA LYS A 88 92.56 -8.27 -45.14
C LYS A 88 92.75 -7.13 -44.14
N ALA A 89 93.79 -7.20 -43.30
CA ALA A 89 94.13 -6.15 -42.35
C ALA A 89 94.40 -4.77 -42.99
N ASN A 90 94.79 -4.75 -44.29
CA ASN A 90 95.02 -3.55 -45.09
C ASN A 90 93.72 -2.99 -45.71
N GLY A 91 92.52 -3.66 -45.52
CA GLY A 91 91.25 -3.25 -46.11
C GLY A 91 91.03 -3.77 -47.54
N GLU A 92 91.94 -4.50 -48.16
CA GLU A 92 91.68 -5.11 -49.46
C GLU A 92 90.75 -6.31 -49.37
N VAL A 93 89.87 -6.48 -50.38
CA VAL A 93 88.98 -7.63 -50.46
C VAL A 93 89.82 -8.91 -50.75
N TYR A 94 89.81 -9.82 -49.81
CA TYR A 94 90.47 -11.08 -49.94
C TYR A 94 89.63 -12.11 -50.68
N GLN A 95 88.36 -12.27 -50.27
CA GLN A 95 87.38 -13.12 -50.91
C GLN A 95 86.01 -12.53 -50.74
N ARG A 96 85.14 -12.77 -51.75
CA ARG A 96 83.78 -12.31 -51.77
C ARG A 96 82.87 -13.46 -52.17
N GLN A 97 81.75 -13.59 -51.45
CA GLN A 97 80.67 -14.50 -51.77
C GLN A 97 79.32 -13.72 -51.69
N SER A 98 78.59 -13.68 -52.79
CA SER A 98 77.27 -13.08 -52.78
C SER A 98 76.16 -14.13 -53.08
N VAL A 99 75.04 -14.01 -52.46
CA VAL A 99 73.83 -14.82 -52.65
C VAL A 99 72.79 -13.94 -53.30
N GLY A 100 72.69 -14.02 -54.68
CA GLY A 100 71.83 -13.20 -55.50
C GLY A 100 72.44 -11.88 -56.00
N ALA A 101 71.67 -11.09 -56.74
CA ALA A 101 72.09 -9.79 -57.23
C ALA A 101 72.05 -8.73 -56.12
N LEU A 102 73.18 -8.13 -55.85
CA LEU A 102 73.32 -7.01 -54.91
C LEU A 102 73.27 -5.70 -55.67
N GLY A 103 72.57 -4.70 -55.12
CA GLY A 103 72.54 -3.35 -55.63
C GLY A 103 73.90 -2.65 -55.45
N GLN A 104 74.20 -1.60 -56.31
CA GLN A 104 75.41 -0.78 -56.14
C GLN A 104 75.34 -0.09 -54.76
N GLY A 105 76.35 -0.37 -53.91
CA GLY A 105 76.49 0.24 -52.60
C GLY A 105 75.90 -0.53 -51.45
N GLU A 106 75.33 -1.72 -51.70
CA GLU A 106 74.75 -2.58 -50.62
C GLU A 106 75.84 -3.33 -49.85
N GLU A 107 77.09 -3.49 -50.41
CA GLU A 107 78.16 -4.09 -49.70
C GLU A 107 78.94 -3.07 -48.85
N LEU A 108 79.11 -3.41 -47.59
CA LEU A 108 79.87 -2.60 -46.66
C LEU A 108 81.30 -3.09 -46.66
N HIS A 109 82.26 -2.21 -46.94
CA HIS A 109 83.72 -2.47 -46.91
C HIS A 109 84.31 -1.66 -45.74
N ASP A 110 84.04 -2.09 -44.53
CA ASP A 110 84.54 -1.47 -43.31
C ASP A 110 85.49 -2.47 -42.59
N ASN A 111 86.71 -2.06 -42.34
CA ASN A 111 87.74 -2.88 -41.71
C ASN A 111 87.81 -2.57 -40.21
N SER A 112 86.89 -3.08 -39.43
CA SER A 112 86.78 -2.87 -37.99
C SER A 112 87.49 -3.97 -37.21
N ARG A 113 88.28 -3.58 -36.19
CA ARG A 113 88.91 -4.53 -35.24
C ARG A 113 87.94 -4.97 -34.12
N GLU A 114 86.76 -4.37 -34.05
CA GLU A 114 85.75 -4.69 -33.09
C GLU A 114 84.52 -5.27 -33.79
N GLN A 115 83.85 -6.19 -33.14
CA GLN A 115 82.62 -6.69 -33.63
C GLN A 115 81.53 -5.59 -33.60
N ARG A 116 80.94 -5.33 -34.75
CA ARG A 116 79.91 -4.29 -34.88
C ARG A 116 78.72 -4.80 -35.68
N VAL A 117 77.54 -4.37 -35.28
CA VAL A 117 76.30 -4.58 -36.06
C VAL A 117 75.88 -3.22 -36.59
N LEU A 118 75.80 -3.07 -37.90
CA LEU A 118 75.39 -1.83 -38.54
C LEU A 118 74.17 -2.09 -39.37
N GLN A 119 73.14 -1.26 -39.17
CA GLN A 119 71.93 -1.28 -39.99
C GLN A 119 72.02 -0.24 -41.10
N THR A 120 71.87 -0.65 -42.33
CA THR A 120 71.86 0.26 -43.47
C THR A 120 70.42 0.60 -43.90
N ARG A 121 70.23 1.81 -44.44
CA ARG A 121 68.89 2.26 -44.95
C ARG A 121 68.32 1.38 -46.06
N GLY A 122 69.11 0.51 -46.68
CA GLY A 122 68.68 -0.44 -47.74
C GLY A 122 68.07 -1.74 -47.25
N GLY A 123 67.77 -1.92 -45.93
CA GLY A 123 67.14 -3.13 -45.42
C GLY A 123 68.07 -4.31 -45.17
N LEU A 124 69.37 -4.07 -45.16
CA LEU A 124 70.40 -5.04 -44.80
C LEU A 124 70.98 -4.75 -43.39
N VAL A 125 71.17 -5.82 -42.64
CA VAL A 125 71.91 -5.77 -41.37
C VAL A 125 73.26 -6.30 -41.60
N HIS A 126 74.33 -5.45 -41.45
CA HIS A 126 75.72 -5.79 -41.62
C HIS A 126 76.29 -6.18 -40.29
N VAL A 127 76.94 -7.34 -40.23
CA VAL A 127 77.63 -7.81 -39.04
C VAL A 127 79.15 -7.89 -39.41
N LEU A 128 79.97 -7.14 -38.70
CA LEU A 128 81.41 -7.12 -38.85
C LEU A 128 82.04 -7.95 -37.74
N VAL A 129 82.76 -8.95 -38.07
CA VAL A 129 83.51 -9.79 -37.11
C VAL A 129 85.01 -9.76 -37.42
N PRO A 130 85.86 -9.41 -36.48
CA PRO A 130 87.30 -9.43 -36.70
C PRO A 130 87.80 -10.86 -36.86
N LEU A 131 88.59 -11.11 -37.87
CA LEU A 131 89.31 -12.38 -38.11
C LEU A 131 90.59 -12.40 -37.30
N VAL A 132 90.57 -13.23 -36.25
CA VAL A 132 91.76 -13.34 -35.36
C VAL A 132 92.20 -14.79 -35.35
N SER A 133 93.51 -15.08 -35.60
CA SER A 133 94.07 -16.40 -35.44
C SER A 133 95.34 -16.26 -34.60
N LYS A 134 95.46 -17.12 -33.54
CA LYS A 134 96.62 -17.11 -32.61
C LYS A 134 96.93 -15.74 -32.01
N GLY A 135 95.91 -14.90 -31.83
CA GLY A 135 96.04 -13.55 -31.27
C GLY A 135 96.45 -12.44 -32.28
N ASN A 136 96.65 -12.78 -33.52
CA ASN A 136 96.97 -11.82 -34.60
C ASN A 136 95.68 -11.41 -35.35
N TYR A 137 95.43 -10.12 -35.55
CA TYR A 137 94.38 -9.61 -36.40
C TYR A 137 94.72 -9.79 -37.87
N LEU A 138 93.91 -10.59 -38.59
CA LEU A 138 94.11 -10.93 -39.99
C LEU A 138 93.30 -10.09 -40.95
N GLY A 139 92.17 -9.56 -40.45
CA GLY A 139 91.20 -8.82 -41.24
C GLY A 139 89.85 -8.79 -40.65
N THR A 140 88.76 -8.47 -41.42
CA THR A 140 87.40 -8.45 -40.97
C THR A 140 86.50 -9.23 -41.91
N LEU A 141 85.67 -10.03 -41.37
CA LEU A 141 84.58 -10.64 -42.07
C LEU A 141 83.33 -9.74 -41.97
N VAL A 142 82.79 -9.33 -43.09
CA VAL A 142 81.55 -8.53 -43.20
C VAL A 142 80.50 -9.41 -43.84
N ALA A 143 79.40 -9.65 -43.07
CA ALA A 143 78.22 -10.40 -43.55
C ALA A 143 76.98 -9.53 -43.58
N GLY A 144 76.31 -9.49 -44.70
CA GLY A 144 75.06 -8.74 -44.88
C GLY A 144 73.84 -9.68 -44.86
N PHE A 145 72.91 -9.40 -43.97
CA PHE A 145 71.66 -10.19 -43.81
C PHE A 145 70.46 -9.36 -44.25
N SER A 146 69.55 -9.99 -44.99
CA SER A 146 68.31 -9.35 -45.46
C SER A 146 67.31 -9.27 -44.36
N ARG A 147 66.61 -8.15 -44.28
CA ARG A 147 65.49 -7.93 -43.40
C ARG A 147 64.16 -8.40 -44.02
N GLN A 148 64.18 -8.81 -45.30
CA GLN A 148 62.98 -9.09 -46.09
C GLN A 148 62.09 -10.17 -45.46
N SER A 149 62.67 -11.26 -44.94
CA SER A 149 61.94 -12.35 -44.26
C SER A 149 61.19 -11.86 -43.02
N ILE A 150 61.78 -10.88 -42.29
CA ILE A 150 61.17 -10.26 -41.13
C ILE A 150 60.04 -9.35 -41.57
N ASP A 151 60.26 -8.51 -42.56
CA ASP A 151 59.25 -7.56 -43.05
C ASP A 151 58.03 -8.32 -43.60
N ASP A 152 58.21 -9.45 -44.25
CA ASP A 152 57.11 -10.31 -44.71
C ASP A 152 56.37 -10.98 -43.54
N ALA A 153 57.09 -11.48 -42.53
CA ALA A 153 56.50 -12.05 -41.30
C ALA A 153 55.72 -10.99 -40.52
N ILE A 154 56.26 -9.75 -40.42
CA ILE A 154 55.57 -8.61 -39.80
C ILE A 154 54.30 -8.25 -40.55
N ARG A 155 54.32 -8.18 -41.89
CA ARG A 155 53.12 -7.92 -42.72
C ARG A 155 52.03 -9.01 -42.55
N ALA A 156 52.41 -10.28 -42.58
CA ALA A 156 51.51 -11.39 -42.35
C ALA A 156 50.85 -11.29 -40.95
N SER A 157 51.64 -10.96 -39.94
CA SER A 157 51.15 -10.77 -38.59
C SER A 157 50.27 -9.53 -38.42
N GLN A 158 50.59 -8.41 -39.11
CA GLN A 158 49.73 -7.21 -39.14
C GLN A 158 48.37 -7.50 -39.70
N THR A 159 48.28 -8.23 -40.80
CA THR A 159 46.99 -8.61 -41.41
C THR A 159 46.18 -9.52 -40.48
N ALA A 160 46.83 -10.49 -39.81
CA ALA A 160 46.17 -11.35 -38.84
C ALA A 160 45.70 -10.56 -37.60
N ALA A 161 46.52 -9.62 -37.08
CA ALA A 161 46.18 -8.76 -35.96
C ALA A 161 44.97 -7.84 -36.27
N LEU A 162 44.95 -7.22 -37.46
CA LEU A 162 43.83 -6.39 -37.92
C LEU A 162 42.54 -7.22 -38.09
N GLY A 163 42.63 -8.42 -38.65
CA GLY A 163 41.51 -9.35 -38.78
C GLY A 163 40.98 -9.75 -37.43
N GLY A 164 41.82 -10.10 -36.48
CA GLY A 164 41.42 -10.42 -35.08
C GLY A 164 40.80 -9.25 -34.37
N ALA A 165 41.33 -8.05 -34.51
CA ALA A 165 40.78 -6.82 -33.95
C ALA A 165 39.37 -6.52 -34.49
N PHE A 166 39.14 -6.72 -35.80
CA PHE A 166 37.84 -6.54 -36.43
C PHE A 166 36.82 -7.54 -35.88
N VAL A 167 37.17 -8.83 -35.72
CA VAL A 167 36.28 -9.85 -35.14
C VAL A 167 35.90 -9.52 -33.69
N ILE A 168 36.88 -9.11 -32.86
CA ILE A 168 36.64 -8.70 -31.48
C ILE A 168 35.67 -7.52 -31.43
N LEU A 169 35.84 -6.54 -32.32
CA LEU A 169 34.95 -5.39 -32.39
C LEU A 169 33.53 -5.79 -32.80
N LEU A 170 33.35 -6.69 -33.75
CA LEU A 170 32.04 -7.21 -34.15
C LEU A 170 31.35 -7.95 -33.00
N ILE A 171 32.08 -8.83 -32.29
CA ILE A 171 31.55 -9.54 -31.13
C ILE A 171 31.16 -8.55 -30.04
N GLY A 172 32.02 -7.55 -29.79
CA GLY A 172 31.75 -6.52 -28.80
C GLY A 172 30.50 -5.68 -29.08
N VAL A 173 30.27 -5.31 -30.35
CA VAL A 173 29.05 -4.62 -30.81
C VAL A 173 27.84 -5.52 -30.62
N GLY A 174 27.94 -6.81 -30.97
CA GLY A 174 26.88 -7.80 -30.80
C GLY A 174 26.49 -7.96 -29.32
N VAL A 175 27.47 -8.10 -28.44
CA VAL A 175 27.25 -8.18 -26.99
C VAL A 175 26.63 -6.89 -26.44
N ALA A 176 27.11 -5.73 -26.85
CA ALA A 176 26.55 -4.44 -26.44
C ALA A 176 25.09 -4.30 -26.90
N TRP A 177 24.77 -4.71 -28.11
CA TRP A 177 23.39 -4.73 -28.63
C TRP A 177 22.48 -5.66 -27.85
N PHE A 178 22.92 -6.88 -27.55
CA PHE A 178 22.19 -7.88 -26.79
C PHE A 178 21.94 -7.42 -25.33
N LEU A 179 22.99 -6.99 -24.62
CA LEU A 179 22.90 -6.49 -23.25
C LEU A 179 21.98 -5.26 -23.16
N SER A 180 22.14 -4.31 -24.07
CA SER A 180 21.29 -3.12 -24.12
C SER A 180 19.82 -3.47 -24.33
N GLY A 181 19.52 -4.48 -25.15
CA GLY A 181 18.15 -4.96 -25.37
C GLY A 181 17.57 -5.65 -24.14
N ASN A 182 18.36 -6.48 -23.46
CA ASN A 182 17.95 -7.23 -22.30
C ASN A 182 17.78 -6.37 -21.03
N ILE A 183 18.46 -5.23 -20.93
CA ILE A 183 18.32 -4.29 -19.82
C ILE A 183 17.17 -3.30 -20.06
N ALA A 184 17.10 -2.72 -21.26
CA ALA A 184 16.14 -1.66 -21.54
C ALA A 184 14.68 -2.17 -21.63
N ARG A 185 14.45 -3.40 -22.09
CA ARG A 185 13.10 -3.99 -22.21
C ARG A 185 12.42 -4.20 -20.86
N PRO A 186 13.03 -4.92 -19.89
CA PRO A 186 12.39 -5.13 -18.58
C PRO A 186 12.19 -3.82 -17.82
N ILE A 187 13.12 -2.87 -17.88
CA ILE A 187 12.94 -1.56 -17.23
C ILE A 187 11.71 -0.83 -17.77
N ARG A 188 11.50 -0.82 -19.09
CA ARG A 188 10.28 -0.25 -19.69
C ARG A 188 9.01 -0.95 -19.25
N ALA A 189 9.04 -2.30 -19.17
CA ALA A 189 7.89 -3.07 -18.70
C ALA A 189 7.55 -2.74 -17.25
N VAL A 190 8.57 -2.63 -16.39
CA VAL A 190 8.40 -2.23 -14.98
C VAL A 190 7.88 -0.80 -14.88
N ALA A 191 8.45 0.15 -15.63
CA ALA A 191 7.98 1.54 -15.62
C ALA A 191 6.51 1.64 -16.05
N LYS A 192 6.10 0.95 -17.11
CA LYS A 192 4.68 0.90 -17.54
C LYS A 192 3.78 0.27 -16.48
N ARG A 193 4.24 -0.80 -15.83
CA ARG A 193 3.48 -1.47 -14.77
C ARG A 193 3.32 -0.57 -13.55
N LEU A 194 4.38 0.14 -13.15
CA LEU A 194 4.34 1.12 -12.06
C LEU A 194 3.36 2.25 -12.36
N THR A 195 3.37 2.80 -13.58
CA THR A 195 2.41 3.85 -13.97
C THR A 195 0.97 3.37 -13.87
N ARG A 196 0.67 2.14 -14.31
CA ARG A 196 -0.68 1.56 -14.19
C ARG A 196 -1.07 1.35 -12.73
N LEU A 197 -0.19 0.71 -11.94
CA LEU A 197 -0.45 0.50 -10.51
C LEU A 197 -0.66 1.81 -9.75
N SER A 198 0.10 2.85 -10.09
CA SER A 198 -0.09 4.18 -9.50
C SER A 198 -1.44 4.77 -9.87
N GLN A 199 -1.89 4.60 -11.12
CA GLN A 199 -3.22 5.04 -11.55
C GLN A 199 -4.32 4.29 -10.81
N ASP A 200 -4.22 2.96 -10.70
CA ASP A 200 -5.17 2.13 -9.97
C ASP A 200 -5.24 2.52 -8.49
N LEU A 201 -4.09 2.87 -7.88
CA LEU A 201 -4.04 3.36 -6.49
C LEU A 201 -4.74 4.72 -6.33
N VAL A 202 -4.55 5.66 -7.27
CA VAL A 202 -5.24 6.97 -7.23
C VAL A 202 -6.74 6.79 -7.39
N ASP A 203 -7.18 5.92 -8.29
CA ASP A 203 -8.60 5.67 -8.52
C ASP A 203 -9.24 4.94 -7.31
N SER A 204 -8.51 4.02 -6.69
CA SER A 204 -8.91 3.39 -5.43
C SER A 204 -8.99 4.40 -4.29
N ALA A 205 -8.01 5.31 -4.17
CA ALA A 205 -8.04 6.38 -3.17
C ALA A 205 -9.24 7.31 -3.36
N ARG A 206 -9.59 7.69 -4.58
CA ARG A 206 -10.79 8.49 -4.86
C ARG A 206 -12.09 7.78 -4.44
N SER A 207 -12.19 6.50 -4.78
CA SER A 207 -13.35 5.69 -4.36
C SER A 207 -13.46 5.62 -2.85
N GLN A 208 -12.33 5.46 -2.15
CA GLN A 208 -12.26 5.38 -0.70
C GLN A 208 -12.56 6.74 -0.03
N GLU A 209 -12.15 7.86 -0.64
CA GLU A 209 -12.51 9.20 -0.17
C GLU A 209 -14.02 9.46 -0.31
N SER A 210 -14.63 9.06 -1.44
CA SER A 210 -16.08 9.13 -1.62
C SER A 210 -16.83 8.28 -0.61
N ALA A 211 -16.39 7.04 -0.36
CA ALA A 211 -16.98 6.18 0.67
C ALA A 211 -16.82 6.78 2.08
N GLY A 212 -15.68 7.38 2.38
CA GLY A 212 -15.44 8.08 3.65
C GLY A 212 -16.40 9.27 3.86
N MET A 213 -16.63 10.08 2.84
CA MET A 213 -17.60 11.19 2.90
C MET A 213 -19.04 10.67 3.14
N GLN A 214 -19.41 9.59 2.47
CA GLN A 214 -20.71 8.97 2.66
C GLN A 214 -20.85 8.40 4.07
N GLN A 215 -19.82 7.78 4.60
CA GLN A 215 -19.79 7.25 5.97
C GLN A 215 -19.87 8.38 7.01
N ALA A 216 -19.16 9.49 6.82
CA ALA A 216 -19.24 10.66 7.68
C ALA A 216 -20.67 11.25 7.72
N SER A 217 -21.35 11.33 6.56
CA SER A 217 -22.74 11.75 6.49
C SER A 217 -23.67 10.78 7.21
N GLY A 218 -23.44 9.46 7.10
CA GLY A 218 -24.22 8.44 7.81
C GLY A 218 -24.04 8.51 9.34
N ILE A 219 -22.83 8.79 9.81
CA ILE A 219 -22.52 9.01 11.23
C ILE A 219 -23.31 10.20 11.76
N GLU A 220 -23.26 11.33 11.06
CA GLU A 220 -23.98 12.55 11.46
C GLU A 220 -25.49 12.32 11.48
N GLN A 221 -26.04 11.62 10.51
CA GLN A 221 -27.46 11.24 10.52
C GLN A 221 -27.81 10.33 11.70
N THR A 222 -26.96 9.36 12.01
CA THR A 222 -27.15 8.45 13.14
C THR A 222 -27.10 9.23 14.47
N ARG A 223 -26.16 10.18 14.61
CA ARG A 223 -26.06 11.07 15.78
C ARG A 223 -27.34 11.85 16.02
N ARG A 224 -27.89 12.48 14.99
CA ARG A 224 -29.18 13.21 15.07
C ARG A 224 -30.33 12.27 15.46
N THR A 225 -30.33 11.05 14.97
CA THR A 225 -31.33 10.04 15.34
C THR A 225 -31.20 9.68 16.83
N MET A 226 -29.98 9.52 17.34
CA MET A 226 -29.73 9.25 18.76
C MET A 226 -30.18 10.42 19.66
N GLU A 227 -29.95 11.66 19.26
CA GLU A 227 -30.47 12.85 19.97
C GLU A 227 -32.02 12.83 20.05
N ALA A 228 -32.70 12.49 18.96
CA ALA A 228 -34.15 12.36 18.93
C ALA A 228 -34.63 11.21 19.82
N VAL A 229 -33.91 10.08 19.86
CA VAL A 229 -34.23 8.95 20.76
C VAL A 229 -34.05 9.32 22.22
N LEU A 230 -32.97 10.08 22.58
CA LEU A 230 -32.76 10.60 23.93
C LEU A 230 -33.90 11.51 24.37
N SER A 231 -34.31 12.46 23.50
CA SER A 231 -35.43 13.34 23.75
C SER A 231 -36.74 12.57 23.96
N SER A 232 -37.01 11.55 23.13
CA SER A 232 -38.18 10.67 23.28
C SER A 232 -38.15 9.87 24.59
N ALA A 233 -36.97 9.35 24.96
CA ALA A 233 -36.82 8.64 26.24
C ALA A 233 -37.11 9.55 27.44
N GLN A 234 -36.63 10.80 27.39
CA GLN A 234 -36.94 11.78 28.43
C GLN A 234 -38.47 12.01 28.55
N GLN A 235 -39.14 12.19 27.43
CA GLN A 235 -40.59 12.40 27.41
C GLN A 235 -41.37 11.18 27.93
N ILE A 236 -40.93 9.95 27.60
CA ILE A 236 -41.52 8.70 28.13
C ILE A 236 -41.34 8.65 29.66
N ALA A 237 -40.19 9.01 30.19
CA ALA A 237 -39.94 9.03 31.64
C ALA A 237 -40.88 10.03 32.35
N GLU A 238 -41.05 11.23 31.77
CA GLU A 238 -41.95 12.24 32.32
C GLU A 238 -43.43 11.75 32.28
N ASN A 239 -43.86 11.16 31.16
CA ASN A 239 -45.17 10.60 31.02
C ASN A 239 -45.43 9.44 32.01
N SER A 240 -44.42 8.56 32.19
CA SER A 240 -44.50 7.47 33.16
C SER A 240 -44.66 8.01 34.59
N SER A 241 -43.96 9.07 34.94
CA SER A 241 -44.10 9.73 36.25
C SER A 241 -45.49 10.34 36.45
N ALA A 242 -46.07 10.95 35.41
CA ALA A 242 -47.40 11.47 35.44
C ALA A 242 -48.46 10.34 35.59
N VAL A 243 -48.29 9.20 34.92
CA VAL A 243 -49.11 8.01 35.06
C VAL A 243 -49.08 7.46 36.49
N LEU A 244 -47.87 7.38 37.10
CA LEU A 244 -47.73 6.98 38.51
C LEU A 244 -48.52 7.90 39.43
N GLY A 245 -48.39 9.21 39.33
CA GLY A 245 -49.15 10.16 40.14
C GLY A 245 -50.64 10.04 39.96
N ASN A 246 -51.12 9.79 38.72
CA ASN A 246 -52.55 9.58 38.45
C ASN A 246 -53.06 8.28 39.06
N ALA A 247 -52.29 7.20 38.95
CA ALA A 247 -52.65 5.92 39.56
C ALA A 247 -52.76 6.00 41.09
N GLU A 248 -51.80 6.68 41.76
CA GLU A 248 -51.84 6.91 43.22
C GLU A 248 -53.07 7.72 43.65
N ARG A 249 -53.39 8.77 42.86
CA ARG A 249 -54.59 9.58 43.10
C ARG A 249 -55.86 8.75 42.93
N THR A 250 -55.91 7.83 41.94
CA THR A 250 -57.05 6.96 41.72
C THR A 250 -57.22 5.96 42.86
N VAL A 251 -56.11 5.38 43.37
CA VAL A 251 -56.17 4.51 44.57
C VAL A 251 -56.75 5.28 45.76
N THR A 252 -56.25 6.49 46.01
CA THR A 252 -56.73 7.32 47.13
C THR A 252 -58.22 7.65 46.95
N GLY A 253 -58.62 8.08 45.74
CA GLY A 253 -60.01 8.42 45.46
C GLY A 253 -60.93 7.22 45.63
N ASN A 254 -60.57 6.02 45.14
CA ASN A 254 -61.41 4.80 45.33
C ASN A 254 -61.47 4.37 46.77
N ARG A 255 -60.47 4.56 47.60
CA ARG A 255 -60.56 4.31 49.04
C ARG A 255 -61.51 5.28 49.75
N ASP A 256 -61.45 6.58 49.36
CA ASP A 256 -62.41 7.55 49.90
C ASP A 256 -63.84 7.24 49.52
N VAL A 257 -64.07 6.82 48.23
CA VAL A 257 -65.43 6.34 47.81
C VAL A 257 -65.90 5.16 48.64
N ALA A 258 -65.01 4.16 48.88
CA ALA A 258 -65.36 3.00 49.72
C ALA A 258 -65.76 3.40 51.13
N LEU A 259 -65.05 4.37 51.76
CA LEU A 259 -65.35 4.89 53.08
C LEU A 259 -66.75 5.58 53.09
N ARG A 260 -67.04 6.43 52.12
CA ARG A 260 -68.33 7.11 52.02
C ARG A 260 -69.52 6.17 51.72
N VAL A 261 -69.27 5.11 50.92
CA VAL A 261 -70.25 4.08 50.69
C VAL A 261 -70.57 3.28 51.99
N LYS A 262 -69.51 3.04 52.81
CA LYS A 262 -69.72 2.41 54.13
C LYS A 262 -70.56 3.31 55.06
N GLU A 263 -70.34 4.61 55.12
CA GLU A 263 -71.16 5.58 55.88
C GLU A 263 -72.60 5.56 55.35
N LEU A 264 -72.78 5.57 53.98
CA LEU A 264 -74.10 5.51 53.35
C LEU A 264 -74.86 4.23 53.77
N ASN A 265 -74.26 3.07 53.82
CA ASN A 265 -74.83 1.83 54.26
C ASN A 265 -75.23 1.90 55.75
N SER A 266 -74.43 2.53 56.62
CA SER A 266 -74.80 2.76 58.04
C SER A 266 -76.03 3.66 58.19
N HIS A 267 -76.17 4.72 57.34
CA HIS A 267 -77.34 5.56 57.32
C HIS A 267 -78.58 4.81 56.81
N ALA A 268 -78.39 3.95 55.82
CA ALA A 268 -79.50 3.09 55.30
C ALA A 268 -79.98 2.06 56.36
N GLU A 269 -79.12 1.53 57.17
CA GLU A 269 -79.44 0.66 58.30
C GLU A 269 -80.24 1.40 59.34
N LYS A 270 -79.84 2.57 59.78
CA LYS A 270 -80.55 3.44 60.72
C LYS A 270 -81.94 3.81 60.18
N ALA A 271 -81.99 4.17 58.86
CA ALA A 271 -83.30 4.45 58.23
C ALA A 271 -84.24 3.25 58.26
N THR A 272 -83.72 2.03 58.07
CA THR A 272 -84.45 0.78 58.09
C THR A 272 -84.97 0.49 59.51
N GLU A 273 -84.24 0.81 60.58
CA GLU A 273 -84.67 0.71 61.97
C GLU A 273 -85.84 1.68 62.28
N ILE A 274 -85.72 2.94 61.79
CA ILE A 274 -86.78 3.95 61.95
C ILE A 274 -88.04 3.50 61.22
N LEU A 275 -87.92 2.97 60.00
CA LEU A 275 -89.04 2.45 59.25
C LEU A 275 -89.72 1.27 59.94
N ALA A 276 -88.94 0.40 60.62
CA ALA A 276 -89.57 -0.65 61.45
C ALA A 276 -90.39 -0.12 62.65
N ALA A 277 -89.88 0.94 63.31
CA ALA A 277 -90.68 1.60 64.38
C ALA A 277 -91.93 2.28 63.84
N ILE A 278 -91.83 2.96 62.66
CA ILE A 278 -93.02 3.59 62.01
C ILE A 278 -94.07 2.50 61.64
N MET A 279 -93.66 1.36 61.08
CA MET A 279 -94.50 0.24 60.76
C MET A 279 -95.20 -0.27 62.03
N GLN A 280 -94.51 -0.41 63.16
CA GLN A 280 -95.15 -0.82 64.41
C GLN A 280 -96.17 0.17 64.94
N VAL A 281 -95.91 1.47 64.78
CA VAL A 281 -96.90 2.51 65.15
C VAL A 281 -98.11 2.46 64.23
N ALA A 282 -97.94 2.29 62.92
CA ALA A 282 -99.02 2.17 61.95
C ALA A 282 -99.92 0.91 62.20
N ASP A 283 -99.25 -0.21 62.49
CA ASP A 283 -99.95 -1.48 62.84
C ASP A 283 -100.82 -1.31 64.14
N ARG A 284 -100.20 -0.70 65.16
CA ARG A 284 -100.98 -0.38 66.41
C ARG A 284 -102.14 0.60 66.13
N THR A 285 -101.94 1.58 65.27
CA THR A 285 -102.97 2.54 64.91
C THR A 285 -104.13 1.87 64.17
N ASP A 286 -103.78 0.92 63.22
CA ASP A 286 -104.84 0.10 62.54
C ASP A 286 -105.64 -0.70 63.51
N LEU A 287 -104.98 -1.37 64.50
CA LEU A 287 -105.65 -2.14 65.51
C LEU A 287 -106.55 -1.27 66.46
N LEU A 288 -106.10 -0.06 66.84
CA LEU A 288 -106.84 0.93 67.63
C LEU A 288 -108.02 1.45 66.83
N ALA A 289 -107.86 1.72 65.55
CA ALA A 289 -108.97 2.13 64.67
C ALA A 289 -110.01 1.08 64.48
N LEU A 290 -109.60 -0.21 64.34
CA LEU A 290 -110.48 -1.34 64.29
C LEU A 290 -111.31 -1.46 65.57
N ASN A 291 -110.71 -1.37 66.77
CA ASN A 291 -111.42 -1.41 68.06
C ASN A 291 -112.38 -0.23 68.20
N ALA A 292 -112.00 0.98 67.78
CA ALA A 292 -112.91 2.15 67.82
C ALA A 292 -114.11 2.01 66.86
N ALA A 293 -113.91 1.41 65.68
CA ALA A 293 -114.97 1.15 64.74
C ALA A 293 -115.95 0.13 65.28
N LEU A 294 -115.45 -0.92 65.96
CA LEU A 294 -116.29 -1.93 66.61
C LEU A 294 -117.13 -1.31 67.78
N GLU A 295 -116.52 -0.46 68.57
CA GLU A 295 -117.23 0.19 69.69
C GLU A 295 -118.24 1.24 69.22
N GLY A 296 -117.82 1.97 68.13
CA GLY A 296 -118.75 2.94 67.47
C GLY A 296 -119.96 2.27 66.87
N THR A 297 -119.84 1.00 66.34
CA THR A 297 -120.95 0.21 65.83
C THR A 297 -121.86 -0.25 66.94
N LYS A 298 -121.31 -0.61 68.11
CA LYS A 298 -122.10 -0.98 69.28
C LYS A 298 -122.96 0.16 69.84
N ALA A 299 -122.48 1.40 69.75
CA ALA A 299 -123.11 2.61 70.24
C ALA A 299 -124.28 3.05 69.31
N GLY A 300 -124.65 2.37 68.20
CA GLY A 300 -125.66 2.65 67.29
C GLY A 300 -125.70 4.01 66.66
N GLU A 301 -126.74 4.75 66.58
CA GLU A 301 -126.78 6.12 65.93
C GLU A 301 -125.88 7.13 66.58
N ALA A 302 -125.62 7.01 67.92
CA ALA A 302 -124.70 7.93 68.66
C ALA A 302 -123.22 7.70 68.33
N GLY A 303 -122.87 6.49 67.82
CA GLY A 303 -121.54 6.10 67.48
C GLY A 303 -121.09 6.36 65.98
N ARG A 304 -122.00 6.82 65.16
CA ARG A 304 -121.84 6.96 63.69
C ARG A 304 -120.63 7.87 63.32
N GLY A 305 -120.44 8.97 64.08
CA GLY A 305 -119.29 9.88 63.88
C GLY A 305 -117.93 9.23 64.23
N PHE A 306 -117.88 8.38 65.30
CA PHE A 306 -116.75 7.64 65.71
C PHE A 306 -116.39 6.55 64.70
N THR A 307 -117.33 5.86 64.13
CA THR A 307 -117.11 4.85 63.07
C THR A 307 -116.50 5.43 61.81
N LEU A 308 -116.89 6.66 61.39
CA LEU A 308 -116.28 7.36 60.25
C LEU A 308 -114.86 7.75 60.52
N VAL A 309 -114.54 8.32 61.72
CA VAL A 309 -113.17 8.69 62.09
C VAL A 309 -112.24 7.48 62.21
N ALA A 310 -112.76 6.36 62.75
CA ALA A 310 -112.08 5.12 62.83
C ALA A 310 -111.72 4.52 61.44
N ALA A 311 -112.70 4.59 60.50
CA ALA A 311 -112.43 4.19 59.10
C ALA A 311 -111.36 5.01 58.41
N GLU A 312 -111.33 6.35 58.67
CA GLU A 312 -110.26 7.24 58.11
C GLU A 312 -108.95 7.00 58.80
N MET A 313 -108.86 6.78 60.09
CA MET A 313 -107.65 6.36 60.82
C MET A 313 -107.08 5.08 60.24
N ARG A 314 -107.94 4.07 60.01
CA ARG A 314 -107.51 2.81 59.39
C ARG A 314 -106.90 3.01 58.01
N ARG A 315 -107.57 3.80 57.12
CA ARG A 315 -107.10 4.14 55.78
C ARG A 315 -105.76 4.82 55.84
N LEU A 316 -105.52 5.74 56.79
CA LEU A 316 -104.22 6.43 57.00
C LEU A 316 -103.18 5.45 57.46
N ALA A 317 -103.51 4.52 58.40
CA ALA A 317 -102.52 3.51 58.85
C ALA A 317 -102.13 2.54 57.72
N GLU A 318 -103.07 2.09 56.87
CA GLU A 318 -102.83 1.28 55.69
C GLU A 318 -101.92 2.05 54.69
N SER A 319 -102.22 3.31 54.44
CA SER A 319 -101.38 4.16 53.52
C SER A 319 -99.96 4.37 54.06
N VAL A 320 -99.81 4.54 55.41
CA VAL A 320 -98.44 4.63 56.04
C VAL A 320 -97.70 3.30 55.90
N MET A 321 -98.37 2.18 56.13
CA MET A 321 -97.77 0.83 55.96
C MET A 321 -97.28 0.63 54.51
N GLU A 322 -98.14 0.99 53.53
CA GLU A 322 -97.73 0.90 52.10
C GLU A 322 -96.51 1.79 51.79
N SER A 323 -96.50 3.04 52.25
CA SER A 323 -95.41 3.99 52.13
C SER A 323 -94.12 3.45 52.73
N VAL A 324 -94.17 2.89 53.94
CA VAL A 324 -93.04 2.27 54.63
C VAL A 324 -92.51 1.07 53.86
N ALA A 325 -93.36 0.23 53.31
CA ALA A 325 -92.98 -0.90 52.46
C ALA A 325 -92.28 -0.43 51.18
N GLY A 326 -92.72 0.65 50.56
CA GLY A 326 -92.10 1.30 49.43
C GLY A 326 -90.70 1.81 49.75
N ILE A 327 -90.55 2.58 50.89
CA ILE A 327 -89.21 3.11 51.30
C ILE A 327 -88.27 1.95 51.68
N ARG A 328 -88.79 0.92 52.32
CA ARG A 328 -87.91 -0.26 52.67
C ARG A 328 -87.38 -0.96 51.45
N ARG A 329 -88.10 -1.03 50.34
CA ARG A 329 -87.67 -1.57 49.07
C ARG A 329 -86.55 -0.68 48.50
N LEU A 330 -86.71 0.65 48.49
CA LEU A 330 -85.65 1.60 48.07
C LEU A 330 -84.41 1.50 48.90
N MET A 331 -84.45 1.28 50.21
CA MET A 331 -83.31 1.03 51.10
C MET A 331 -82.54 -0.24 50.69
N ASN A 332 -83.27 -1.32 50.37
CA ASN A 332 -82.64 -2.56 49.91
C ASN A 332 -81.96 -2.39 48.54
N GLU A 333 -82.61 -1.66 47.61
CA GLU A 333 -82.03 -1.33 46.32
C GLU A 333 -80.76 -0.48 46.49
N MET A 334 -80.80 0.53 47.39
CA MET A 334 -79.65 1.35 47.71
C MET A 334 -78.49 0.52 48.32
N ARG A 335 -78.75 -0.45 49.20
CA ARG A 335 -77.77 -1.37 49.72
C ARG A 335 -77.09 -2.20 48.60
N ALA A 336 -77.90 -2.75 47.69
CA ALA A 336 -77.40 -3.54 46.57
C ALA A 336 -76.48 -2.68 45.65
N ALA A 337 -76.92 -1.47 45.30
CA ALA A 337 -76.14 -0.52 44.53
C ALA A 337 -74.81 -0.13 45.26
N SER A 338 -74.86 0.06 46.56
CA SER A 338 -73.69 0.33 47.38
C SER A 338 -72.72 -0.81 47.38
N GLN A 339 -73.13 -2.07 47.44
CA GLN A 339 -72.24 -3.22 47.31
C GLN A 339 -71.51 -3.28 45.98
N VAL A 340 -72.23 -3.03 44.86
CA VAL A 340 -71.65 -2.97 43.52
C VAL A 340 -70.65 -1.83 43.45
N ALA A 341 -70.94 -0.66 44.03
CA ALA A 341 -69.99 0.48 44.04
C ALA A 341 -68.66 0.18 44.83
N VAL A 342 -68.76 -0.52 45.95
CA VAL A 342 -67.59 -0.97 46.74
C VAL A 342 -66.78 -1.97 45.93
N GLN A 343 -67.43 -2.92 45.27
CA GLN A 343 -66.68 -3.91 44.45
C GLN A 343 -66.02 -3.23 43.28
N ALA A 344 -66.69 -2.34 42.54
CA ALA A 344 -66.03 -1.56 41.44
C ALA A 344 -64.87 -0.67 41.94
N GLY A 345 -65.00 -0.10 43.15
CA GLY A 345 -63.92 0.64 43.78
C GLY A 345 -62.72 -0.24 44.09
N GLN A 346 -62.90 -1.48 44.59
CA GLN A 346 -61.88 -2.45 44.85
C GLN A 346 -61.15 -2.89 43.54
N GLU A 347 -61.88 -3.16 42.50
CA GLU A 347 -61.37 -3.49 41.17
C GLU A 347 -60.55 -2.29 40.62
N GLY A 348 -61.01 -1.05 40.82
CA GLY A 348 -60.37 0.15 40.45
C GLY A 348 -59.00 0.34 41.18
N VAL A 349 -58.95 -0.04 42.47
CA VAL A 349 -57.67 -0.05 43.24
C VAL A 349 -56.71 -1.07 42.67
N ALA A 350 -57.14 -2.32 42.42
CA ALA A 350 -56.26 -3.37 41.86
C ALA A 350 -55.73 -2.99 40.50
N LEU A 351 -56.54 -2.42 39.61
CA LEU A 351 -56.11 -1.94 38.29
C LEU A 351 -55.09 -0.78 38.41
N SER A 352 -55.29 0.12 39.36
CA SER A 352 -54.36 1.24 39.60
C SER A 352 -53.01 0.76 40.16
N GLU A 353 -53.00 -0.29 41.01
CA GLU A 353 -51.80 -0.91 41.51
C GLU A 353 -51.01 -1.62 40.37
N GLU A 354 -51.70 -2.28 39.45
CA GLU A 354 -51.09 -2.85 38.22
C GLU A 354 -50.54 -1.77 37.32
N THR A 355 -51.30 -0.68 37.07
CA THR A 355 -50.81 0.50 36.32
C THR A 355 -49.56 1.10 36.94
N THR A 356 -49.49 1.21 38.27
CA THR A 356 -48.34 1.68 39.01
C THR A 356 -47.11 0.79 38.76
N ARG A 357 -47.29 -0.53 38.76
CA ARG A 357 -46.22 -1.50 38.48
C ARG A 357 -45.71 -1.33 37.06
N SER A 358 -46.59 -1.34 36.06
CA SER A 358 -46.23 -1.18 34.66
C SER A 358 -45.53 0.15 34.39
N ALA A 359 -45.99 1.24 34.98
CA ALA A 359 -45.35 2.55 34.82
C ALA A 359 -43.94 2.60 35.41
N ARG A 360 -43.69 1.88 36.53
CA ARG A 360 -42.33 1.74 37.11
C ARG A 360 -41.40 0.91 36.20
N GLU A 361 -41.90 -0.15 35.61
CA GLU A 361 -41.17 -0.98 34.65
C GLU A 361 -40.78 -0.16 33.42
N ILE A 362 -41.70 0.60 32.82
CA ILE A 362 -41.45 1.51 31.70
C ILE A 362 -40.40 2.54 32.07
N ALA A 363 -40.46 3.12 33.27
CA ALA A 363 -39.44 4.09 33.70
C ALA A 363 -38.02 3.47 33.79
N LEU A 364 -37.92 2.23 34.27
CA LEU A 364 -36.67 1.50 34.36
C LEU A 364 -36.09 1.17 32.95
N GLU A 365 -36.93 0.63 32.08
CA GLU A 365 -36.58 0.32 30.69
C GLU A 365 -36.14 1.57 29.94
N THR A 366 -36.83 2.69 30.11
CA THR A 366 -36.47 3.98 29.52
C THR A 366 -35.12 4.46 30.00
N GLN A 367 -34.78 4.26 31.29
CA GLN A 367 -33.46 4.59 31.82
C GLN A 367 -32.33 3.72 31.20
N GLN A 368 -32.60 2.44 30.98
CA GLN A 368 -31.67 1.54 30.28
C GLN A 368 -31.52 1.96 28.82
N GLN A 369 -32.60 2.29 28.12
CA GLN A 369 -32.58 2.77 26.74
C GLN A 369 -31.77 4.05 26.64
N ARG A 370 -31.89 5.01 27.56
CA ARG A 370 -31.09 6.23 27.59
C ARG A 370 -29.59 5.92 27.68
N ARG A 371 -29.16 5.02 28.59
CA ARG A 371 -27.76 4.63 28.75
C ARG A 371 -27.20 3.96 27.48
N ALA A 372 -27.97 3.07 26.86
CA ALA A 372 -27.59 2.41 25.62
C ALA A 372 -27.43 3.43 24.47
N THR A 373 -28.32 4.42 24.40
CA THR A 373 -28.28 5.47 23.38
C THR A 373 -27.05 6.39 23.59
N GLU A 374 -26.72 6.75 24.84
CA GLU A 374 -25.50 7.50 25.19
C GLU A 374 -24.25 6.72 24.75
N GLN A 375 -24.20 5.41 24.97
CA GLN A 375 -23.09 4.56 24.53
C GLN A 375 -22.98 4.47 23.02
N VAL A 376 -24.10 4.40 22.28
CA VAL A 376 -24.09 4.46 20.81
C VAL A 376 -23.57 5.81 20.33
N GLY A 377 -23.97 6.92 20.98
CA GLY A 377 -23.46 8.25 20.69
C GLY A 377 -21.93 8.31 20.78
N GLN A 378 -21.36 7.78 21.85
CA GLN A 378 -19.90 7.72 22.03
C GLN A 378 -19.22 6.85 20.95
N SER A 379 -19.82 5.73 20.55
CA SER A 379 -19.32 4.91 19.46
C SER A 379 -19.34 5.64 18.11
N MET A 380 -20.31 6.54 17.89
CA MET A 380 -20.37 7.39 16.70
C MET A 380 -19.25 8.42 16.66
N ASP A 381 -18.89 9.01 17.81
CA ASP A 381 -17.77 9.94 17.92
C ASP A 381 -16.41 9.24 17.60
N ASP A 382 -16.20 8.03 18.15
CA ASP A 382 -15.03 7.21 17.84
C ASP A 382 -14.97 6.83 16.36
N MET A 383 -16.12 6.50 15.77
CA MET A 383 -16.22 6.20 14.35
C MET A 383 -15.92 7.43 13.48
N ALA A 384 -16.37 8.62 13.86
CA ALA A 384 -16.07 9.87 13.16
C ALA A 384 -14.56 10.15 13.15
N ALA A 385 -13.88 9.96 14.29
CA ALA A 385 -12.43 10.07 14.38
C ALA A 385 -11.72 9.07 13.46
N THR A 386 -12.18 7.81 13.44
CA THR A 386 -11.62 6.74 12.59
C THR A 386 -11.78 7.07 11.11
N VAL A 387 -12.95 7.57 10.69
CA VAL A 387 -13.19 7.98 9.29
C VAL A 387 -12.29 9.14 8.90
N THR A 388 -12.09 10.11 9.79
CA THR A 388 -11.21 11.26 9.55
C THR A 388 -9.75 10.80 9.34
N ASP A 389 -9.24 9.91 10.18
CA ASP A 389 -7.90 9.32 10.04
C ASP A 389 -7.77 8.49 8.75
N ALA A 390 -8.78 7.68 8.42
CA ALA A 390 -8.81 6.90 7.19
C ALA A 390 -8.76 7.80 5.94
N MET A 391 -9.49 8.92 5.93
CA MET A 391 -9.44 9.90 4.84
C MET A 391 -8.07 10.57 4.70
N ALA A 392 -7.41 10.91 5.83
CA ALA A 392 -6.05 11.45 5.82
C ALA A 392 -5.04 10.46 5.23
N ARG A 393 -5.11 9.18 5.62
CA ARG A 393 -4.28 8.10 5.07
C ARG A 393 -4.55 7.85 3.59
N THR A 394 -5.80 7.94 3.16
CA THR A 394 -6.20 7.82 1.76
C THR A 394 -5.57 8.91 0.90
N ARG A 395 -5.56 10.18 1.37
CA ARG A 395 -4.87 11.29 0.69
C ARG A 395 -3.37 11.07 0.62
N GLN A 396 -2.75 10.57 1.69
CA GLN A 396 -1.33 10.22 1.68
C GLN A 396 -1.02 9.10 0.66
N THR A 397 -1.88 8.09 0.56
CA THR A 397 -1.76 7.02 -0.43
C THR A 397 -1.82 7.56 -1.85
N ALA A 398 -2.75 8.49 -2.12
CA ALA A 398 -2.85 9.15 -3.42
C ALA A 398 -1.61 10.00 -3.76
N ALA A 399 -1.05 10.72 -2.77
CA ALA A 399 0.19 11.47 -2.95
C ALA A 399 1.37 10.56 -3.25
N ASN A 400 1.55 9.48 -2.50
CA ASN A 400 2.60 8.48 -2.74
C ASN A 400 2.44 7.81 -4.12
N ALA A 401 1.21 7.54 -4.56
CA ALA A 401 0.94 7.01 -5.89
C ALA A 401 1.33 8.01 -6.99
N ALA A 402 1.09 9.31 -6.80
CA ALA A 402 1.51 10.35 -7.73
C ALA A 402 3.05 10.43 -7.83
N GLU A 403 3.78 10.34 -6.72
CA GLU A 403 5.24 10.28 -6.71
C GLU A 403 5.77 9.03 -7.43
N LEU A 404 5.17 7.86 -7.19
CA LEU A 404 5.49 6.62 -7.89
C LEU A 404 5.29 6.74 -9.40
N ALA A 405 4.20 7.39 -9.84
CA ALA A 405 3.96 7.66 -11.25
C ALA A 405 5.02 8.58 -11.85
N ALA A 406 5.43 9.63 -11.13
CA ALA A 406 6.49 10.54 -11.55
C ALA A 406 7.85 9.81 -11.68
N ALA A 407 8.21 8.97 -10.71
CA ALA A 407 9.42 8.15 -10.77
C ALA A 407 9.38 7.15 -11.94
N ALA A 408 8.23 6.51 -12.19
CA ALA A 408 8.05 5.62 -13.32
C ALA A 408 8.19 6.35 -14.68
N LEU A 409 7.68 7.58 -14.77
CA LEU A 409 7.86 8.44 -15.94
C LEU A 409 9.33 8.81 -16.17
N GLN A 410 10.06 9.19 -15.10
CA GLN A 410 11.49 9.46 -15.18
C GLN A 410 12.28 8.24 -15.64
N LEU A 411 12.01 7.06 -15.08
CA LEU A 411 12.60 5.79 -15.54
C LEU A 411 12.29 5.53 -17.02
N GLY A 412 11.07 5.78 -17.44
CA GLY A 412 10.65 5.64 -18.83
C GLY A 412 11.39 6.59 -19.77
N THR A 413 11.59 7.85 -19.40
CA THR A 413 12.34 8.83 -20.19
C THR A 413 13.83 8.49 -20.28
N LEU A 414 14.45 8.03 -19.20
CA LEU A 414 15.84 7.57 -19.18
C LEU A 414 16.06 6.40 -20.15
N VAL A 415 15.10 5.47 -20.25
CA VAL A 415 15.17 4.30 -21.14
C VAL A 415 14.67 4.62 -22.56
N GLY A 416 14.17 5.84 -22.81
CA GLY A 416 13.83 6.33 -24.15
C GLY A 416 12.45 5.93 -24.64
N SER A 417 11.48 5.81 -23.75
CA SER A 417 10.07 5.76 -24.12
C SER A 417 9.51 7.19 -24.22
N GLY A 418 9.66 7.83 -25.34
CA GLY A 418 9.27 9.22 -25.57
C GLY A 418 7.78 9.54 -25.56
N ARG A 419 6.91 8.72 -25.00
CA ARG A 419 5.49 9.01 -24.69
C ARG A 419 4.97 8.01 -23.64
N LEU A 420 5.30 8.24 -22.39
CA LEU A 420 4.43 7.76 -21.32
C LEU A 420 3.40 8.87 -21.11
N THR A 421 2.12 8.52 -21.23
CA THR A 421 0.95 9.38 -21.11
C THR A 421 0.97 10.24 -19.86
N ALA A 422 0.31 11.38 -19.94
CA ALA A 422 0.22 12.53 -19.04
C ALA A 422 0.29 12.22 -17.53
N PRO A 423 0.76 13.20 -16.73
CA PRO A 423 0.86 13.04 -15.27
C PRO A 423 -0.50 12.70 -14.67
N VAL A 424 -0.49 11.77 -13.72
CA VAL A 424 -1.62 11.49 -12.83
C VAL A 424 -2.12 12.84 -12.26
N ARG A 425 -3.36 13.21 -12.56
CA ARG A 425 -3.97 14.39 -11.93
C ARG A 425 -3.98 14.16 -10.42
N ALA A 426 -3.21 14.96 -9.71
CA ALA A 426 -3.28 15.00 -8.24
C ALA A 426 -4.74 15.21 -7.80
N ILE A 427 -5.12 14.58 -6.73
CA ILE A 427 -6.39 14.87 -6.06
C ILE A 427 -6.32 16.33 -5.67
N ASP A 428 -7.29 17.13 -6.19
CA ASP A 428 -7.43 18.53 -5.82
C ASP A 428 -7.61 18.60 -4.28
N GLN A 429 -6.68 19.24 -3.61
CA GLN A 429 -6.75 19.46 -2.15
C GLN A 429 -7.82 20.52 -1.86
N GLY A 430 -9.08 20.19 -2.15
CA GLY A 430 -10.20 20.99 -1.69
C GLY A 430 -10.16 21.12 -0.17
N PRO A 431 -10.54 22.28 0.40
CA PRO A 431 -10.57 22.45 1.84
C PRO A 431 -11.47 21.38 2.48
N LEU A 432 -11.00 20.81 3.60
CA LEU A 432 -11.82 19.97 4.47
C LEU A 432 -13.15 20.67 4.73
N PRO A 433 -14.31 19.98 4.68
CA PRO A 433 -15.56 20.60 5.09
C PRO A 433 -15.37 21.12 6.52
N ALA A 434 -15.45 22.43 6.68
CA ALA A 434 -15.42 23.11 7.95
C ALA A 434 -16.67 22.72 8.74
N GLY A 435 -16.56 21.72 9.63
CA GLY A 435 -17.70 21.18 10.35
C GLY A 435 -17.37 20.25 11.50
N VAL A 436 -16.10 19.95 11.77
CA VAL A 436 -15.73 19.19 12.97
C VAL A 436 -14.63 19.95 13.71
N ALA A 437 -14.89 21.21 14.01
CA ALA A 437 -14.17 21.90 15.07
C ALA A 437 -14.86 21.52 16.38
N ALA A 438 -14.13 20.81 17.23
CA ALA A 438 -14.50 20.55 18.61
C ALA A 438 -14.86 21.89 19.29
N ASP A 439 -16.15 22.12 19.52
CA ASP A 439 -16.60 23.11 20.50
C ASP A 439 -16.39 22.51 21.90
N GLY A 440 -15.15 22.55 22.31
CA GLY A 440 -14.68 22.14 23.62
C GLY A 440 -14.17 23.35 24.36
N THR A 441 -15.09 24.23 24.81
CA THR A 441 -14.89 25.07 26.04
C THR A 441 -16.15 25.83 26.32
N ASN A 442 -16.77 25.52 27.41
CA ASN A 442 -17.57 26.35 28.34
C ASN A 442 -18.98 25.83 28.61
N ARG A 443 -19.12 25.18 29.68
CA ARG A 443 -19.89 25.35 30.94
C ARG A 443 -20.19 24.00 31.58
#